data_e48b3dde0f24f13fb05f7cd527a02c9d
#
_entry.id   e48b3dde0f24f13fb05f7cd527a02c9d
#
_cell.length_a   1.000
_cell.length_b   1.000
_cell.length_c   1.000
_cell.angle_alpha   90.00
_cell.angle_beta   90.00
_cell.angle_gamma   90.00
#
_symmetry.space_group_name_H-M   'P 1'
#
loop_
_entity.id
_entity.type
_entity.pdbx_description
1 polymer ?
#
loop_
_entity_poly.entity_id
_entity_poly.type
_entity_poly.pdbx_seq_one_letter_code
_entity_poly.pdbx_strand_id
1 'polypeptide(L)'
;MVGVSKTFTNQKKVLNNIYLSFFYGAKIGIIGLNGSGKSTLMKIIAGLEKNFQGEVVFSPGYTVGYLEQEPQLDDTKTVREVVEEGCAEVVALLKEYEEVNAKFMEPMDDDQMAKLIERQGELTEAIDHKNGWELDATLERAMDALRCPDPDEPVKHLSGGERRRVALCRLLLQEPDVLLLDEPTNDIDVNTLRALEEGLNNFAGCAVVISHDRWFLDRIATHILAFEGDSQVVFFEGSYSEYEENKRKRLGDDTPHRVKYRKLLA
;
A
#
# COMPACT_ATOMS: atom_id res chain seq x y z
N MET A 1 -9.96 5.02 -14.36
CA MET A 1 -11.34 4.87 -13.86
C MET A 1 -12.26 5.73 -14.71
N VAL A 2 -13.37 5.18 -15.18
CA VAL A 2 -14.30 5.86 -16.09
C VAL A 2 -15.72 5.76 -15.54
N GLY A 3 -16.30 6.89 -15.15
CA GLY A 3 -17.69 7.00 -14.72
C GLY A 3 -18.05 6.21 -13.46
N VAL A 4 -17.10 6.04 -12.53
CA VAL A 4 -17.31 5.19 -11.36
C VAL A 4 -18.30 5.81 -10.39
N SER A 5 -19.38 5.05 -10.11
CA SER A 5 -20.42 5.41 -9.17
C SER A 5 -20.77 4.25 -8.24
N LYS A 6 -21.03 4.55 -6.97
CA LYS A 6 -21.42 3.57 -5.96
C LYS A 6 -22.53 4.10 -5.09
N THR A 7 -23.60 3.31 -4.99
CA THR A 7 -24.73 3.55 -4.07
C THR A 7 -24.88 2.31 -3.19
N PHE A 8 -24.99 2.49 -1.89
CA PHE A 8 -25.27 1.40 -0.96
C PHE A 8 -26.78 1.11 -0.84
N THR A 9 -27.13 -0.02 -0.25
CA THR A 9 -28.51 -0.52 -0.10
C THR A 9 -29.47 0.47 0.61
N ASN A 10 -28.92 1.37 1.42
CA ASN A 10 -29.67 2.45 2.08
C ASN A 10 -29.88 3.70 1.20
N GLN A 11 -29.70 3.57 -0.12
CA GLN A 11 -29.79 4.64 -1.12
C GLN A 11 -28.76 5.78 -0.92
N LYS A 12 -27.80 5.63 -0.03
CA LYS A 12 -26.71 6.61 0.13
C LYS A 12 -25.75 6.48 -1.04
N LYS A 13 -25.73 7.48 -1.94
CA LYS A 13 -24.75 7.60 -3.02
C LYS A 13 -23.43 8.07 -2.40
N VAL A 14 -22.37 7.27 -2.53
CA VAL A 14 -21.05 7.54 -1.91
C VAL A 14 -20.06 8.04 -2.95
N LEU A 15 -20.14 7.47 -4.17
CA LEU A 15 -19.33 7.89 -5.32
C LEU A 15 -20.25 8.26 -6.46
N ASN A 16 -19.96 9.38 -7.15
CA ASN A 16 -20.79 9.89 -8.22
C ASN A 16 -19.97 10.22 -9.45
N ASN A 17 -20.03 9.36 -10.45
CA ASN A 17 -19.49 9.59 -11.79
C ASN A 17 -18.02 10.05 -11.78
N ILE A 18 -17.17 9.30 -11.07
CA ILE A 18 -15.75 9.64 -10.86
C ILE A 18 -14.95 9.24 -12.10
N TYR A 19 -14.18 10.19 -12.61
CA TYR A 19 -13.17 10.00 -13.66
C TYR A 19 -11.80 10.29 -13.07
N LEU A 20 -10.92 9.30 -13.08
CA LEU A 20 -9.55 9.41 -12.56
C LEU A 20 -8.58 8.65 -13.45
N SER A 21 -7.43 9.26 -13.69
CA SER A 21 -6.28 8.60 -14.29
C SER A 21 -5.13 8.65 -13.31
N PHE A 22 -4.49 7.50 -13.10
CA PHE A 22 -3.29 7.39 -12.28
C PHE A 22 -2.07 7.38 -13.19
N PHE A 23 -1.05 8.14 -12.80
CA PHE A 23 0.18 8.27 -13.55
C PHE A 23 1.30 7.54 -12.83
N TYR A 24 2.20 6.95 -13.58
CA TYR A 24 3.43 6.37 -13.03
C TYR A 24 4.21 7.45 -12.26
N GLY A 25 4.68 7.11 -11.07
CA GLY A 25 5.38 8.03 -10.18
C GLY A 25 4.50 9.00 -9.37
N ALA A 26 3.19 9.10 -9.66
CA ALA A 26 2.30 9.97 -8.91
C ALA A 26 2.11 9.51 -7.45
N LYS A 27 2.08 10.47 -6.53
CA LYS A 27 1.72 10.26 -5.13
C LYS A 27 0.42 11.02 -4.86
N ILE A 28 -0.69 10.29 -4.74
CA ILE A 28 -2.03 10.86 -4.66
C ILE A 28 -2.52 10.79 -3.22
N GLY A 29 -2.63 11.93 -2.56
CA GLY A 29 -3.26 12.03 -1.25
C GLY A 29 -4.77 12.10 -1.35
N ILE A 30 -5.51 11.19 -0.71
CA ILE A 30 -6.97 11.23 -0.63
C ILE A 30 -7.41 11.84 0.69
N ILE A 31 -8.20 12.90 0.62
CA ILE A 31 -8.72 13.60 1.78
C ILE A 31 -10.25 13.73 1.75
N GLY A 32 -10.86 13.91 2.90
CA GLY A 32 -12.30 14.10 3.05
C GLY A 32 -12.85 13.58 4.38
N LEU A 33 -14.10 13.88 4.67
CA LEU A 33 -14.76 13.47 5.91
C LEU A 33 -14.90 11.94 6.02
N ASN A 34 -15.06 11.45 7.25
CA ASN A 34 -15.36 10.03 7.46
C ASN A 34 -16.70 9.67 6.84
N GLY A 35 -16.74 8.50 6.17
CA GLY A 35 -17.92 8.05 5.44
C GLY A 35 -18.18 8.76 4.11
N SER A 36 -17.23 9.55 3.59
CA SER A 36 -17.34 10.20 2.27
C SER A 36 -17.10 9.26 1.08
N GLY A 37 -16.60 8.03 1.32
CA GLY A 37 -16.37 7.04 0.27
C GLY A 37 -14.90 6.78 -0.08
N LYS A 38 -13.94 7.34 0.65
CA LYS A 38 -12.50 7.18 0.40
C LYS A 38 -12.07 5.71 0.35
N SER A 39 -12.31 4.95 1.43
CA SER A 39 -11.97 3.51 1.50
C SER A 39 -12.79 2.68 0.51
N THR A 40 -14.03 3.10 0.18
CA THR A 40 -14.82 2.45 -0.88
C THR A 40 -14.15 2.61 -2.24
N LEU A 41 -13.64 3.80 -2.55
CA LEU A 41 -12.88 4.05 -3.78
C LEU A 41 -11.62 3.17 -3.83
N MET A 42 -10.87 3.10 -2.73
CA MET A 42 -9.68 2.23 -2.62
C MET A 42 -10.02 0.76 -2.89
N LYS A 43 -11.08 0.24 -2.26
CA LYS A 43 -11.54 -1.14 -2.47
C LYS A 43 -11.97 -1.43 -3.90
N ILE A 44 -12.56 -0.45 -4.58
CA ILE A 44 -12.90 -0.56 -6.01
C ILE A 44 -11.62 -0.63 -6.86
N ILE A 45 -10.63 0.22 -6.59
CA ILE A 45 -9.34 0.20 -7.28
C ILE A 45 -8.61 -1.12 -7.03
N ALA A 46 -8.62 -1.62 -5.78
CA ALA A 46 -8.03 -2.90 -5.41
C ALA A 46 -8.77 -4.13 -5.98
N GLY A 47 -9.93 -3.95 -6.62
CA GLY A 47 -10.76 -5.04 -7.14
C GLY A 47 -11.51 -5.85 -6.08
N LEU A 48 -11.52 -5.38 -4.82
CA LEU A 48 -12.21 -6.01 -3.69
C LEU A 48 -13.71 -5.70 -3.68
N GLU A 49 -14.08 -4.50 -4.11
CA GLU A 49 -15.49 -4.10 -4.28
C GLU A 49 -15.86 -4.17 -5.77
N LYS A 50 -16.71 -5.12 -6.11
CA LYS A 50 -17.13 -5.39 -7.52
C LYS A 50 -18.49 -4.82 -7.87
N ASN A 51 -19.30 -4.44 -6.87
CA ASN A 51 -20.64 -3.94 -7.09
C ASN A 51 -20.63 -2.40 -7.19
N PHE A 52 -20.27 -1.88 -8.36
CA PHE A 52 -20.27 -0.45 -8.72
C PHE A 52 -20.65 -0.27 -10.18
N GLN A 53 -20.96 0.96 -10.58
CA GLN A 53 -21.18 1.36 -11.97
C GLN A 53 -19.91 2.02 -12.52
N GLY A 54 -19.67 1.88 -13.82
CA GLY A 54 -18.48 2.38 -14.49
C GLY A 54 -17.40 1.32 -14.63
N GLU A 55 -16.18 1.73 -14.93
CA GLU A 55 -15.05 0.83 -15.22
C GLU A 55 -13.77 1.26 -14.51
N VAL A 56 -13.00 0.27 -14.09
CA VAL A 56 -11.60 0.42 -13.65
C VAL A 56 -10.73 -0.41 -14.57
N VAL A 57 -9.85 0.23 -15.29
CA VAL A 57 -8.96 -0.42 -16.26
C VAL A 57 -7.53 -0.17 -15.84
N PHE A 58 -6.75 -1.24 -15.72
CA PHE A 58 -5.30 -1.19 -15.58
C PHE A 58 -4.63 -1.60 -16.88
N SER A 59 -3.44 -1.09 -17.12
CA SER A 59 -2.59 -1.60 -18.19
C SER A 59 -2.24 -3.06 -17.93
N PRO A 60 -2.15 -3.90 -18.98
CA PRO A 60 -1.80 -5.30 -18.82
C PRO A 60 -0.47 -5.46 -18.05
N GLY A 61 -0.44 -6.40 -17.10
CA GLY A 61 0.74 -6.70 -16.28
C GLY A 61 0.93 -5.83 -15.05
N TYR A 62 0.11 -4.79 -14.84
CA TYR A 62 0.19 -3.96 -13.64
C TYR A 62 -0.33 -4.68 -12.40
N THR A 63 0.43 -4.61 -11.34
CA THR A 63 0.11 -5.17 -10.01
C THR A 63 -0.41 -4.09 -9.07
N VAL A 64 -1.37 -4.47 -8.21
CA VAL A 64 -1.97 -3.57 -7.22
C VAL A 64 -1.78 -4.15 -5.84
N GLY A 65 -1.12 -3.41 -4.98
CA GLY A 65 -1.00 -3.73 -3.57
C GLY A 65 -1.92 -2.85 -2.72
N TYR A 66 -2.58 -3.43 -1.72
CA TYR A 66 -3.52 -2.71 -0.87
C TYR A 66 -3.30 -3.00 0.62
N LEU A 67 -3.03 -1.95 1.39
CA LEU A 67 -3.02 -1.98 2.84
C LEU A 67 -4.40 -1.52 3.36
N GLU A 68 -5.14 -2.45 3.94
CA GLU A 68 -6.40 -2.14 4.62
C GLU A 68 -6.16 -1.45 5.96
N GLN A 69 -7.17 -0.72 6.43
CA GLN A 69 -7.14 -0.09 7.75
C GLN A 69 -6.90 -1.09 8.89
N GLU A 70 -7.47 -2.30 8.78
CA GLU A 70 -7.26 -3.43 9.69
C GLU A 70 -6.79 -4.65 8.90
N PRO A 71 -5.46 -4.77 8.63
CA PRO A 71 -4.96 -5.83 7.78
C PRO A 71 -5.14 -7.21 8.44
N GLN A 72 -5.64 -8.15 7.67
CA GLN A 72 -5.75 -9.54 8.08
C GLN A 72 -4.43 -10.26 7.75
N LEU A 73 -3.81 -10.83 8.76
CA LEU A 73 -2.60 -11.63 8.65
C LEU A 73 -2.91 -13.05 9.12
N ASP A 74 -2.12 -14.01 8.67
CA ASP A 74 -2.24 -15.40 9.09
C ASP A 74 -1.68 -15.58 10.51
N ASP A 75 -2.57 -15.84 11.46
CA ASP A 75 -2.25 -16.01 12.88
C ASP A 75 -1.39 -17.26 13.17
N THR A 76 -1.23 -18.16 12.20
CA THR A 76 -0.39 -19.37 12.33
C THR A 76 1.08 -19.14 12.04
N LYS A 77 1.42 -17.96 11.49
CA LYS A 77 2.76 -17.57 11.05
C LYS A 77 3.47 -16.68 12.06
N THR A 78 4.79 -16.60 11.89
CA THR A 78 5.65 -15.61 12.54
C THR A 78 5.67 -14.30 11.75
N VAL A 79 6.19 -13.23 12.36
CA VAL A 79 6.41 -11.93 11.70
C VAL A 79 7.27 -12.10 10.45
N ARG A 80 8.38 -12.84 10.55
CA ARG A 80 9.29 -13.11 9.44
C ARG A 80 8.58 -13.81 8.29
N GLU A 81 7.86 -14.89 8.55
CA GLU A 81 7.14 -15.65 7.53
C GLU A 81 6.11 -14.79 6.78
N VAL A 82 5.45 -13.87 7.48
CA VAL A 82 4.51 -12.92 6.83
C VAL A 82 5.26 -11.90 5.98
N VAL A 83 6.39 -11.37 6.45
CA VAL A 83 7.19 -10.39 5.69
C VAL A 83 7.80 -11.03 4.45
N GLU A 84 8.27 -12.28 4.54
CA GLU A 84 8.81 -13.08 3.43
C GLU A 84 7.78 -13.28 2.30
N GLU A 85 6.48 -13.29 2.59
CA GLU A 85 5.44 -13.32 1.56
C GLU A 85 5.56 -12.14 0.57
N GLY A 86 6.12 -11.02 1.00
CA GLY A 86 6.40 -9.87 0.16
C GLY A 86 7.46 -10.16 -0.92
N CYS A 87 8.34 -11.10 -0.66
CA CYS A 87 9.41 -11.55 -1.56
C CYS A 87 9.20 -13.00 -2.04
N ALA A 88 7.95 -13.48 -2.12
CA ALA A 88 7.61 -14.89 -2.35
C ALA A 88 8.30 -15.49 -3.58
N GLU A 89 8.48 -14.72 -4.65
CA GLU A 89 9.18 -15.19 -5.85
C GLU A 89 10.65 -15.46 -5.59
N VAL A 90 11.33 -14.57 -4.87
CA VAL A 90 12.75 -14.73 -4.50
C VAL A 90 12.92 -15.91 -3.54
N VAL A 91 12.02 -16.03 -2.55
CA VAL A 91 12.01 -17.16 -1.60
C VAL A 91 11.85 -18.49 -2.34
N ALA A 92 10.96 -18.55 -3.34
CA ALA A 92 10.76 -19.76 -4.14
C ALA A 92 12.00 -20.12 -4.96
N LEU A 93 12.67 -19.12 -5.57
CA LEU A 93 13.91 -19.35 -6.33
C LEU A 93 15.04 -19.86 -5.43
N LEU A 94 15.24 -19.28 -4.26
CA LEU A 94 16.26 -19.72 -3.31
C LEU A 94 16.00 -21.13 -2.81
N LYS A 95 14.73 -21.46 -2.50
CA LYS A 95 14.34 -22.80 -2.09
C LYS A 95 14.60 -23.83 -3.19
N GLU A 96 14.21 -23.53 -4.43
CA GLU A 96 14.49 -24.44 -5.56
C GLU A 96 16.00 -24.60 -5.79
N TYR A 97 16.79 -23.53 -5.64
CA TYR A 97 18.23 -23.59 -5.73
C TYR A 97 18.84 -24.51 -4.68
N GLU A 98 18.38 -24.46 -3.43
CA GLU A 98 18.80 -25.38 -2.36
C GLU A 98 18.41 -26.82 -2.67
N GLU A 99 17.17 -27.06 -3.18
CA GLU A 99 16.73 -28.40 -3.59
C GLU A 99 17.57 -28.97 -4.73
N VAL A 100 17.94 -28.14 -5.70
CA VAL A 100 18.83 -28.53 -6.82
C VAL A 100 20.22 -28.88 -6.29
N ASN A 101 20.76 -28.04 -5.39
CA ASN A 101 22.06 -28.31 -4.77
C ASN A 101 22.07 -29.61 -3.93
N ALA A 102 21.01 -29.90 -3.21
CA ALA A 102 20.89 -31.14 -2.45
C ALA A 102 20.91 -32.38 -3.37
N LYS A 103 20.32 -32.30 -4.55
CA LYS A 103 20.30 -33.42 -5.52
C LYS A 103 21.68 -33.77 -6.06
N PHE A 104 22.66 -32.86 -6.08
CA PHE A 104 24.02 -33.19 -6.49
C PHE A 104 24.70 -34.22 -5.59
N MET A 105 24.18 -34.43 -4.37
CA MET A 105 24.67 -35.43 -3.44
C MET A 105 24.13 -36.83 -3.72
N GLU A 106 23.16 -36.98 -4.63
CA GLU A 106 22.53 -38.24 -5.00
C GLU A 106 23.27 -38.87 -6.19
N PRO A 107 23.36 -40.22 -6.26
CA PRO A 107 23.90 -40.88 -7.44
C PRO A 107 23.04 -40.62 -8.68
N MET A 108 23.67 -40.15 -9.75
CA MET A 108 22.94 -39.81 -10.99
C MET A 108 23.80 -40.16 -12.23
N ASP A 109 23.17 -40.26 -13.38
CA ASP A 109 23.84 -40.42 -14.66
C ASP A 109 24.28 -39.06 -15.25
N ASP A 110 25.09 -39.12 -16.33
CA ASP A 110 25.66 -37.92 -16.95
C ASP A 110 24.59 -36.99 -17.53
N ASP A 111 23.48 -37.53 -18.06
CA ASP A 111 22.37 -36.72 -18.61
C ASP A 111 21.60 -36.00 -17.50
N GLN A 112 21.39 -36.65 -16.38
CA GLN A 112 20.77 -36.05 -15.20
C GLN A 112 21.66 -34.94 -14.61
N MET A 113 22.96 -35.20 -14.53
CA MET A 113 23.95 -34.23 -14.07
C MET A 113 23.95 -32.98 -14.95
N ALA A 114 23.96 -33.15 -16.29
CA ALA A 114 23.94 -32.04 -17.23
C ALA A 114 22.70 -31.12 -17.05
N LYS A 115 21.51 -31.74 -16.94
CA LYS A 115 20.25 -31.01 -16.70
C LYS A 115 20.25 -30.27 -15.35
N LEU A 116 20.83 -30.87 -14.33
CA LEU A 116 20.89 -30.26 -13.00
C LEU A 116 21.82 -29.03 -12.99
N ILE A 117 22.96 -29.11 -13.69
CA ILE A 117 23.88 -27.99 -13.88
C ILE A 117 23.21 -26.84 -14.66
N GLU A 118 22.50 -27.18 -15.76
CA GLU A 118 21.74 -26.18 -16.53
C GLU A 118 20.70 -25.47 -15.65
N ARG A 119 19.91 -26.25 -14.89
CA ARG A 119 18.90 -25.67 -13.98
C ARG A 119 19.50 -24.81 -12.88
N GLN A 120 20.61 -25.23 -12.30
CA GLN A 120 21.34 -24.43 -11.31
C GLN A 120 21.80 -23.11 -11.91
N GLY A 121 22.31 -23.12 -13.15
CA GLY A 121 22.72 -21.89 -13.86
C GLY A 121 21.54 -20.92 -14.06
N GLU A 122 20.41 -21.41 -14.54
CA GLU A 122 19.18 -20.61 -14.71
C GLU A 122 18.72 -19.97 -13.39
N LEU A 123 18.72 -20.77 -12.29
CA LEU A 123 18.33 -20.27 -10.98
C LEU A 123 19.30 -19.23 -10.45
N THR A 124 20.62 -19.42 -10.65
CA THR A 124 21.64 -18.45 -10.26
C THR A 124 21.42 -17.11 -10.96
N GLU A 125 21.21 -17.12 -12.27
CA GLU A 125 20.92 -15.92 -13.04
C GLU A 125 19.63 -15.22 -12.58
N ALA A 126 18.57 -15.99 -12.32
CA ALA A 126 17.31 -15.45 -11.84
C ALA A 126 17.42 -14.81 -10.44
N ILE A 127 18.18 -15.46 -9.53
CA ILE A 127 18.43 -14.94 -8.17
C ILE A 127 19.30 -13.68 -8.24
N ASP A 128 20.37 -13.69 -9.08
CA ASP A 128 21.24 -12.52 -9.28
C ASP A 128 20.45 -11.32 -9.81
N HIS A 129 19.59 -11.53 -10.81
CA HIS A 129 18.76 -10.48 -11.40
C HIS A 129 17.84 -9.80 -10.37
N LYS A 130 17.41 -10.55 -9.34
CA LYS A 130 16.51 -10.06 -8.28
C LYS A 130 17.27 -9.66 -7.00
N ASN A 131 18.60 -9.65 -7.00
CA ASN A 131 19.43 -9.47 -5.80
C ASN A 131 19.04 -10.43 -4.65
N GLY A 132 18.59 -11.65 -4.99
CA GLY A 132 17.99 -12.59 -4.05
C GLY A 132 18.97 -13.11 -2.98
N TRP A 133 20.27 -13.09 -3.24
CA TRP A 133 21.29 -13.50 -2.25
C TRP A 133 21.34 -12.60 -1.02
N GLU A 134 20.85 -11.35 -1.14
CA GLU A 134 20.76 -10.41 -0.03
C GLU A 134 19.37 -10.36 0.62
N LEU A 135 18.51 -11.37 0.38
CA LEU A 135 17.14 -11.39 0.86
C LEU A 135 17.06 -11.15 2.37
N ASP A 136 17.83 -11.89 3.17
CA ASP A 136 17.84 -11.76 4.63
C ASP A 136 18.16 -10.34 5.09
N ALA A 137 19.21 -9.74 4.53
CA ALA A 137 19.61 -8.37 4.84
C ALA A 137 18.56 -7.35 4.39
N THR A 138 17.83 -7.64 3.32
CA THR A 138 16.74 -6.77 2.83
C THR A 138 15.52 -6.84 3.75
N LEU A 139 15.14 -8.05 4.19
CA LEU A 139 14.06 -8.27 5.16
C LEU A 139 14.38 -7.59 6.50
N GLU A 140 15.58 -7.79 7.03
CA GLU A 140 16.02 -7.16 8.28
C GLU A 140 15.95 -5.63 8.19
N ARG A 141 16.52 -5.04 7.15
CA ARG A 141 16.49 -3.58 6.94
C ARG A 141 15.06 -3.04 6.85
N ALA A 142 14.16 -3.73 6.14
CA ALA A 142 12.77 -3.31 6.00
C ALA A 142 12.01 -3.43 7.32
N MET A 143 12.20 -4.52 8.06
CA MET A 143 11.59 -4.72 9.38
C MET A 143 12.09 -3.71 10.40
N ASP A 144 13.39 -3.41 10.43
CA ASP A 144 13.98 -2.40 11.30
C ASP A 144 13.46 -0.99 10.99
N ALA A 145 13.41 -0.61 9.70
CA ALA A 145 12.94 0.70 9.27
C ALA A 145 11.48 0.96 9.71
N LEU A 146 10.63 -0.07 9.64
CA LEU A 146 9.23 0.01 10.04
C LEU A 146 9.00 -0.39 11.50
N ARG A 147 10.06 -0.69 12.26
CA ARG A 147 9.99 -1.14 13.65
C ARG A 147 9.00 -2.29 13.84
N CYS A 148 9.10 -3.27 12.97
CA CYS A 148 8.34 -4.50 13.12
C CYS A 148 8.72 -5.19 14.44
N PRO A 149 7.81 -5.99 15.02
CA PRO A 149 8.13 -6.85 16.17
C PRO A 149 9.24 -7.86 15.85
N ASP A 150 9.64 -8.60 16.89
CA ASP A 150 10.63 -9.67 16.75
C ASP A 150 10.26 -10.61 15.59
N PRO A 151 11.20 -10.96 14.69
CA PRO A 151 10.93 -11.83 13.54
C PRO A 151 10.30 -13.18 13.91
N ASP A 152 10.64 -13.73 15.07
CA ASP A 152 10.13 -15.01 15.56
C ASP A 152 8.81 -14.90 16.35
N GLU A 153 8.32 -13.66 16.60
CA GLU A 153 7.06 -13.43 17.31
C GLU A 153 5.86 -13.97 16.50
N PRO A 154 4.99 -14.80 17.10
CA PRO A 154 3.77 -15.25 16.44
C PRO A 154 2.79 -14.11 16.19
N VAL A 155 2.28 -14.03 14.96
CA VAL A 155 1.34 -12.96 14.52
C VAL A 155 0.11 -12.83 15.41
N LYS A 156 -0.40 -13.92 15.98
CA LYS A 156 -1.55 -13.94 16.90
C LYS A 156 -1.37 -13.09 18.16
N HIS A 157 -0.12 -12.81 18.56
CA HIS A 157 0.19 -12.02 19.77
C HIS A 157 0.32 -10.53 19.48
N LEU A 158 0.37 -10.13 18.22
CA LEU A 158 0.59 -8.77 17.81
C LEU A 158 -0.62 -7.86 18.10
N SER A 159 -0.34 -6.66 18.58
CA SER A 159 -1.32 -5.57 18.63
C SER A 159 -1.74 -5.12 17.22
N GLY A 160 -2.86 -4.39 17.12
CA GLY A 160 -3.34 -3.88 15.84
C GLY A 160 -2.31 -2.99 15.10
N GLY A 161 -1.58 -2.15 15.84
CA GLY A 161 -0.52 -1.30 15.28
C GLY A 161 0.68 -2.11 14.79
N GLU A 162 1.07 -3.17 15.49
CA GLU A 162 2.13 -4.08 15.07
C GLU A 162 1.74 -4.86 13.81
N ARG A 163 0.53 -5.42 13.77
CA ARG A 163 -0.02 -6.10 12.59
C ARG A 163 0.02 -5.18 11.36
N ARG A 164 -0.31 -3.91 11.54
CA ARG A 164 -0.29 -2.92 10.47
C ARG A 164 1.13 -2.68 9.95
N ARG A 165 2.13 -2.54 10.83
CA ARG A 165 3.54 -2.37 10.44
C ARG A 165 4.07 -3.58 9.68
N VAL A 166 3.76 -4.79 10.14
CA VAL A 166 4.13 -6.05 9.46
C VAL A 166 3.48 -6.14 8.08
N ALA A 167 2.17 -5.85 7.99
CA ALA A 167 1.45 -5.84 6.71
C ALA A 167 2.00 -4.78 5.73
N LEU A 168 2.35 -3.60 6.24
CA LEU A 168 2.97 -2.53 5.46
C LEU A 168 4.36 -2.95 4.96
N CYS A 169 5.18 -3.58 5.83
CA CYS A 169 6.50 -4.10 5.47
C CYS A 169 6.40 -5.11 4.33
N ARG A 170 5.53 -6.12 4.48
CA ARG A 170 5.25 -7.10 3.43
C ARG A 170 4.84 -6.45 2.12
N LEU A 171 3.94 -5.47 2.19
CA LEU A 171 3.39 -4.81 1.01
C LEU A 171 4.43 -3.97 0.27
N LEU A 172 5.30 -3.26 0.98
CA LEU A 172 6.37 -2.46 0.37
C LEU A 172 7.41 -3.36 -0.31
N LEU A 173 7.71 -4.52 0.25
CA LEU A 173 8.62 -5.50 -0.34
C LEU A 173 8.05 -6.19 -1.60
N GLN A 174 6.73 -6.18 -1.79
CA GLN A 174 6.10 -6.65 -3.02
C GLN A 174 6.35 -5.75 -4.22
N GLU A 175 6.73 -4.48 -3.99
CA GLU A 175 6.99 -3.46 -5.01
C GLU A 175 5.88 -3.42 -6.11
N PRO A 176 4.59 -3.31 -5.75
CA PRO A 176 3.52 -3.28 -6.74
C PRO A 176 3.59 -2.02 -7.59
N ASP A 177 3.05 -2.03 -8.83
CA ASP A 177 2.98 -0.84 -9.69
C ASP A 177 2.06 0.25 -9.13
N VAL A 178 0.99 -0.17 -8.44
CA VAL A 178 0.04 0.71 -7.75
C VAL A 178 -0.06 0.31 -6.29
N LEU A 179 0.33 1.22 -5.41
CA LEU A 179 0.30 1.05 -3.96
C LEU A 179 -0.86 1.83 -3.36
N LEU A 180 -1.78 1.14 -2.71
CA LEU A 180 -2.95 1.72 -2.06
C LEU A 180 -2.81 1.59 -0.54
N LEU A 181 -2.79 2.73 0.18
CA LEU A 181 -2.60 2.75 1.62
C LEU A 181 -3.79 3.44 2.31
N ASP A 182 -4.57 2.67 3.07
CA ASP A 182 -5.72 3.20 3.83
C ASP A 182 -5.30 3.50 5.28
N GLU A 183 -5.14 4.78 5.59
CA GLU A 183 -4.70 5.34 6.88
C GLU A 183 -3.37 4.73 7.40
N PRO A 184 -2.29 4.70 6.61
CA PRO A 184 -1.03 4.08 7.01
C PRO A 184 -0.33 4.79 8.17
N THR A 185 -0.73 6.05 8.45
CA THR A 185 -0.13 6.90 9.48
C THR A 185 -0.73 6.69 10.87
N ASN A 186 -1.79 5.89 11.01
CA ASN A 186 -2.40 5.62 12.30
C ASN A 186 -1.52 4.69 13.14
N ASP A 187 -1.37 5.02 14.43
CA ASP A 187 -0.64 4.21 15.43
C ASP A 187 0.84 3.94 15.10
N ILE A 188 1.48 4.80 14.29
CA ILE A 188 2.92 4.72 14.02
C ILE A 188 3.67 5.86 14.70
N ASP A 189 4.90 5.59 15.14
CA ASP A 189 5.78 6.58 15.72
C ASP A 189 6.47 7.46 14.64
N VAL A 190 7.07 8.57 15.07
CA VAL A 190 7.69 9.56 14.18
C VAL A 190 8.80 8.98 13.29
N ASN A 191 9.58 8.01 13.79
CA ASN A 191 10.68 7.45 13.02
C ASN A 191 10.14 6.49 11.95
N THR A 192 9.17 5.65 12.30
CA THR A 192 8.43 4.80 11.34
C THR A 192 7.73 5.63 10.27
N LEU A 193 7.14 6.79 10.67
CA LEU A 193 6.54 7.73 9.72
C LEU A 193 7.56 8.28 8.72
N ARG A 194 8.76 8.65 9.18
CA ARG A 194 9.84 9.12 8.30
C ARG A 194 10.33 8.04 7.34
N ALA A 195 10.48 6.81 7.83
CA ALA A 195 10.85 5.69 6.96
C ALA A 195 9.79 5.44 5.88
N LEU A 196 8.49 5.54 6.24
CA LEU A 196 7.39 5.45 5.28
C LEU A 196 7.43 6.59 4.26
N GLU A 197 7.67 7.83 4.68
CA GLU A 197 7.82 8.99 3.79
C GLU A 197 8.97 8.79 2.80
N GLU A 198 10.12 8.35 3.28
CA GLU A 198 11.29 8.06 2.44
C GLU A 198 10.99 6.92 1.46
N GLY A 199 10.39 5.83 1.93
CA GLY A 199 9.97 4.70 1.08
C GLY A 199 9.00 5.13 -0.01
N LEU A 200 7.99 5.95 0.32
CA LEU A 200 7.02 6.45 -0.65
C LEU A 200 7.63 7.44 -1.66
N ASN A 201 8.54 8.30 -1.23
CA ASN A 201 9.22 9.24 -2.14
C ASN A 201 10.12 8.51 -3.14
N ASN A 202 10.76 7.42 -2.72
CA ASN A 202 11.62 6.59 -3.57
C ASN A 202 10.83 5.55 -4.38
N PHE A 203 9.56 5.32 -4.06
CA PHE A 203 8.72 4.36 -4.76
C PHE A 203 8.47 4.82 -6.20
N ALA A 204 8.86 4.02 -7.18
CA ALA A 204 8.77 4.39 -8.60
C ALA A 204 7.32 4.35 -9.13
N GLY A 205 6.47 3.47 -8.60
CA GLY A 205 5.08 3.31 -9.00
C GLY A 205 4.15 4.42 -8.54
N CYS A 206 2.86 4.26 -8.78
CA CYS A 206 1.82 5.16 -8.29
C CYS A 206 1.42 4.80 -6.86
N ALA A 207 1.50 5.74 -5.92
CA ALA A 207 0.99 5.55 -4.56
C ALA A 207 -0.27 6.38 -4.33
N VAL A 208 -1.31 5.76 -3.78
CA VAL A 208 -2.58 6.40 -3.41
C VAL A 208 -2.76 6.22 -1.90
N VAL A 209 -2.82 7.31 -1.17
CA VAL A 209 -2.77 7.28 0.30
C VAL A 209 -3.94 8.06 0.89
N ILE A 210 -4.76 7.39 1.70
CA ILE A 210 -5.71 8.07 2.58
C ILE A 210 -4.97 8.38 3.88
N SER A 211 -4.93 9.64 4.30
CA SER A 211 -4.43 10.03 5.61
C SER A 211 -5.12 11.29 6.12
N HIS A 212 -5.26 11.38 7.44
CA HIS A 212 -5.67 12.59 8.15
C HIS A 212 -4.49 13.45 8.58
N ASP A 213 -3.27 12.95 8.43
CA ASP A 213 -2.04 13.70 8.71
C ASP A 213 -1.69 14.61 7.52
N ARG A 214 -2.00 15.90 7.70
CA ARG A 214 -1.78 16.93 6.67
C ARG A 214 -0.31 17.17 6.38
N TRP A 215 0.54 17.08 7.41
CA TRP A 215 1.98 17.26 7.27
C TRP A 215 2.61 16.12 6.49
N PHE A 216 2.16 14.91 6.73
CA PHE A 216 2.57 13.75 5.96
C PHE A 216 2.17 13.90 4.49
N LEU A 217 0.90 14.20 4.22
CA LEU A 217 0.43 14.40 2.84
C LEU A 217 1.15 15.54 2.13
N ASP A 218 1.46 16.63 2.81
CA ASP A 218 2.15 17.78 2.21
C ASP A 218 3.58 17.43 1.77
N ARG A 219 4.23 16.46 2.44
CA ARG A 219 5.58 16.01 2.11
C ARG A 219 5.65 14.96 1.01
N ILE A 220 4.59 14.17 0.81
CA ILE A 220 4.63 13.06 -0.15
C ILE A 220 3.75 13.31 -1.38
N ALA A 221 2.63 14.02 -1.24
CA ALA A 221 1.64 14.11 -2.30
C ALA A 221 2.07 15.05 -3.43
N THR A 222 2.00 14.55 -4.66
CA THR A 222 2.10 15.33 -5.90
C THR A 222 0.73 15.74 -6.41
N HIS A 223 -0.31 15.05 -5.95
CA HIS A 223 -1.72 15.30 -6.30
C HIS A 223 -2.61 15.07 -5.10
N ILE A 224 -3.71 15.80 -5.03
CA ILE A 224 -4.74 15.66 -3.99
C ILE A 224 -6.08 15.27 -4.65
N LEU A 225 -6.70 14.23 -4.11
CA LEU A 225 -8.05 13.83 -4.42
C LEU A 225 -8.96 14.15 -3.23
N ALA A 226 -9.68 15.25 -3.33
CA ALA A 226 -10.49 15.77 -2.24
C ALA A 226 -11.97 15.41 -2.38
N PHE A 227 -12.52 14.76 -1.36
CA PHE A 227 -13.94 14.53 -1.19
C PHE A 227 -14.56 15.74 -0.45
N GLU A 228 -15.08 16.71 -1.20
CA GLU A 228 -15.54 18.00 -0.66
C GLU A 228 -17.01 18.01 -0.16
N GLY A 229 -17.67 16.87 -0.19
CA GLY A 229 -19.09 16.69 0.18
C GLY A 229 -19.98 16.39 -1.03
N ASP A 230 -21.25 16.05 -0.79
CA ASP A 230 -22.27 15.74 -1.80
C ASP A 230 -21.80 14.78 -2.92
N SER A 231 -20.91 13.83 -2.57
CA SER A 231 -20.28 12.90 -3.51
C SER A 231 -19.45 13.59 -4.61
N GLN A 232 -19.08 14.85 -4.43
CA GLN A 232 -18.18 15.56 -5.32
C GLN A 232 -16.71 15.25 -4.97
N VAL A 233 -15.95 14.97 -6.01
CA VAL A 233 -14.53 14.68 -5.91
C VAL A 233 -13.76 15.65 -6.78
N VAL A 234 -12.81 16.35 -6.19
CA VAL A 234 -11.92 17.31 -6.86
C VAL A 234 -10.53 16.71 -6.95
N PHE A 235 -10.00 16.61 -8.17
CA PHE A 235 -8.63 16.23 -8.41
C PHE A 235 -7.79 17.49 -8.61
N PHE A 236 -6.73 17.63 -7.82
CA PHE A 236 -5.86 18.80 -7.82
C PHE A 236 -4.40 18.34 -7.97
N GLU A 237 -3.67 18.94 -8.90
CA GLU A 237 -2.24 18.74 -9.08
C GLU A 237 -1.49 19.73 -8.18
N GLY A 238 -0.74 19.21 -7.22
CA GLY A 238 0.01 19.97 -6.24
C GLY A 238 -0.01 19.32 -4.86
N SER A 239 0.67 19.96 -3.91
CA SER A 239 0.75 19.56 -2.51
C SER A 239 -0.57 19.81 -1.76
N TYR A 240 -0.64 19.31 -0.52
CA TYR A 240 -1.78 19.56 0.35
C TYR A 240 -1.96 21.05 0.66
N SER A 241 -0.88 21.79 0.92
CA SER A 241 -0.91 23.23 1.21
C SER A 241 -1.42 24.04 0.01
N GLU A 242 -0.98 23.70 -1.19
CA GLU A 242 -1.43 24.34 -2.45
C GLU A 242 -2.92 24.07 -2.72
N TYR A 243 -3.38 22.83 -2.44
CA TYR A 243 -4.80 22.51 -2.52
C TYR A 243 -5.64 23.33 -1.54
N GLU A 244 -5.21 23.48 -0.27
CA GLU A 244 -5.93 24.30 0.73
C GLU A 244 -6.03 25.78 0.27
N GLU A 245 -4.95 26.32 -0.27
CA GLU A 245 -4.96 27.68 -0.81
C GLU A 245 -5.93 27.82 -2.01
N ASN A 246 -5.90 26.85 -2.92
CA ASN A 246 -6.83 26.79 -4.06
C ASN A 246 -8.29 26.69 -3.59
N LYS A 247 -8.55 25.83 -2.58
CA LYS A 247 -9.89 25.68 -2.00
C LYS A 247 -10.39 26.97 -1.39
N ARG A 248 -9.56 27.71 -0.64
CA ARG A 248 -9.92 29.03 -0.08
C ARG A 248 -10.24 30.02 -1.18
N LYS A 249 -9.49 30.05 -2.27
CA LYS A 249 -9.78 30.92 -3.42
C LYS A 249 -11.09 30.58 -4.13
N ARG A 250 -11.46 29.28 -4.22
CA ARG A 250 -12.69 28.80 -4.88
C ARG A 250 -13.95 29.00 -4.05
N LEU A 251 -13.90 28.70 -2.75
CA LEU A 251 -15.07 28.64 -1.86
C LEU A 251 -15.23 29.87 -0.97
N GLY A 252 -14.25 30.79 -0.97
CA GLY A 252 -14.17 31.88 -0.01
C GLY A 252 -13.59 31.42 1.33
N ASP A 253 -13.44 32.35 2.26
CA ASP A 253 -12.79 32.10 3.55
C ASP A 253 -13.74 31.29 4.48
N ASP A 254 -13.74 29.98 4.32
CA ASP A 254 -14.43 29.02 5.19
C ASP A 254 -13.57 28.75 6.46
N THR A 255 -13.20 29.84 7.16
CA THR A 255 -12.72 29.67 8.53
C THR A 255 -13.87 29.08 9.36
N PRO A 256 -13.66 27.95 10.05
CA PRO A 256 -14.70 27.41 10.91
C PRO A 256 -15.04 28.44 11.97
N HIS A 257 -16.14 29.13 11.81
CA HIS A 257 -16.67 30.01 12.82
C HIS A 257 -16.90 29.20 14.08
N ARG A 258 -16.13 29.51 15.16
CA ARG A 258 -16.38 28.93 16.49
C ARG A 258 -17.88 29.03 16.77
N VAL A 259 -18.57 27.90 16.86
CA VAL A 259 -19.96 27.83 17.32
C VAL A 259 -19.98 28.46 18.71
N LYS A 260 -20.52 29.66 18.82
CA LYS A 260 -20.73 30.31 20.13
C LYS A 260 -21.84 29.53 20.81
N TYR A 261 -21.49 28.62 21.69
CA TYR A 261 -22.46 27.99 22.57
C TYR A 261 -23.13 29.05 23.39
N ARG A 262 -24.47 29.13 23.34
CA ARG A 262 -25.27 29.96 24.19
C ARG A 262 -25.04 29.48 25.64
N LYS A 263 -24.57 30.36 26.52
CA LYS A 263 -24.52 30.04 27.96
C LYS A 263 -25.92 29.65 28.41
N LEU A 264 -26.08 28.45 28.92
CA LEU A 264 -27.28 28.07 29.69
C LEU A 264 -27.29 29.00 30.90
N LEU A 265 -28.27 29.88 30.95
CA LEU A 265 -28.59 30.64 32.15
C LEU A 265 -29.08 29.65 33.21
N ALA A 266 -28.43 29.64 34.38
CA ALA A 266 -28.83 28.89 35.55
C ALA A 266 -30.13 29.45 36.12
#